data_e55ae28bab598f9d355d86dcc7dcccba
#
_entry.id   e55ae28bab598f9d355d86dcc7dcccba
#
_cell.length_a   1.000
_cell.length_b   1.000
_cell.length_c   1.000
_cell.angle_alpha   90.00
_cell.angle_beta   90.00
_cell.angle_gamma   90.00
#
_symmetry.space_group_name_H-M   'P 1'
#
loop_
_entity.id
_entity.type
_entity.pdbx_description
1 polymer ?
#
loop_
_entity_poly.entity_id
_entity_poly.type
_entity_poly.pdbx_seq_one_letter_code
_entity_poly.pdbx_strand_id
1 'polypeptide(L)'
;MGMLINGRWDSDAAGTQASDGSFVRAVSPFRDIISNPSSDSKQFPAEKGRYNIVVSYACPWAHRTLLYRALLDLEEVIDISVVNPISYPKGWNFQPYEGVSNLTGLKIEYVHELYTAIDPHFSGKVTVPTLWDKKTKRIVNNESSEIIRMLDGPFSQLLGNSPNSMLKNYSQ
;
A
#
# COMPACT_ATOMS: atom_id res chain seq x y z
N MET A 1 -2.61 17.23 7.27
CA MET A 1 -2.98 15.80 7.13
C MET A 1 -2.62 15.11 8.44
N GLY A 2 -3.61 14.57 9.14
CA GLY A 2 -3.44 13.97 10.45
C GLY A 2 -2.63 12.65 10.46
N MET A 3 -2.53 12.03 11.62
CA MET A 3 -1.85 10.75 11.82
C MET A 3 -2.48 10.00 13.00
N LEU A 4 -2.14 8.73 13.15
CA LEU A 4 -2.48 7.96 14.34
C LEU A 4 -1.51 8.30 15.48
N ILE A 5 -2.05 8.47 16.67
CA ILE A 5 -1.32 8.60 17.94
C ILE A 5 -1.90 7.58 18.92
N ASN A 6 -1.12 6.59 19.31
CA ASN A 6 -1.57 5.49 20.18
C ASN A 6 -2.91 4.89 19.73
N GLY A 7 -3.04 4.59 18.44
CA GLY A 7 -4.22 3.99 17.82
C GLY A 7 -5.40 4.95 17.60
N ARG A 8 -5.29 6.21 17.95
CA ARG A 8 -6.35 7.22 17.77
C ARG A 8 -5.95 8.19 16.68
N TRP A 9 -6.90 8.51 15.80
CA TRP A 9 -6.68 9.51 14.76
C TRP A 9 -6.63 10.91 15.37
N ASP A 10 -5.55 11.62 15.09
CA ASP A 10 -5.37 13.02 15.42
C ASP A 10 -5.22 13.82 14.12
N SER A 11 -6.23 14.65 13.80
CA SER A 11 -6.26 15.48 12.58
C SER A 11 -5.27 16.64 12.63
N ASP A 12 -4.89 17.09 13.81
CA ASP A 12 -4.06 18.26 14.03
C ASP A 12 -2.57 17.88 14.23
N ALA A 13 -2.30 16.58 14.39
CA ALA A 13 -0.93 16.09 14.51
C ALA A 13 -0.12 16.42 13.24
N ALA A 14 0.81 17.35 13.38
CA ALA A 14 1.73 17.78 12.32
C ALA A 14 3.03 16.96 12.41
N GLY A 15 3.19 15.98 11.54
CA GLY A 15 4.36 15.09 11.59
C GLY A 15 5.37 15.25 10.45
N THR A 16 5.54 16.44 9.83
CA THR A 16 6.39 16.58 8.63
C THR A 16 7.31 17.78 8.60
N GLN A 17 7.27 18.63 9.60
CA GLN A 17 8.21 19.75 9.68
C GLN A 17 9.12 19.58 10.89
N ALA A 18 10.43 19.69 10.66
CA ALA A 18 11.40 19.89 11.73
C ALA A 18 11.24 21.30 12.32
N SER A 19 11.85 21.51 13.49
CA SER A 19 11.85 22.83 14.16
C SER A 19 12.45 23.97 13.35
N ASP A 20 13.28 23.65 12.33
CA ASP A 20 13.89 24.58 11.38
C ASP A 20 13.04 24.82 10.12
N GLY A 21 11.83 24.23 10.05
CA GLY A 21 10.93 24.34 8.91
C GLY A 21 11.22 23.36 7.76
N SER A 22 12.28 22.56 7.84
CA SER A 22 12.59 21.57 6.81
C SER A 22 11.56 20.44 6.79
N PHE A 23 11.36 19.87 5.58
CA PHE A 23 10.47 18.73 5.41
C PHE A 23 11.14 17.44 5.91
N VAL A 24 10.59 16.83 6.94
CA VAL A 24 11.02 15.52 7.44
C VAL A 24 10.09 14.44 6.91
N ARG A 25 10.60 13.60 6.02
CA ARG A 25 9.89 12.41 5.56
C ARG A 25 10.02 11.30 6.62
N ALA A 26 8.91 10.94 7.24
CA ALA A 26 8.88 9.75 8.09
C ALA A 26 9.16 8.50 7.25
N VAL A 27 9.95 7.58 7.78
CA VAL A 27 10.21 6.27 7.14
C VAL A 27 8.91 5.47 7.15
N SER A 28 8.61 4.82 6.01
CA SER A 28 7.48 3.89 5.91
C SER A 28 7.66 2.74 6.90
N PRO A 29 6.72 2.49 7.82
CA PRO A 29 6.91 1.51 8.91
C PRO A 29 6.74 0.06 8.46
N PHE A 30 6.06 -0.19 7.35
CA PHE A 30 5.81 -1.53 6.82
C PHE A 30 6.69 -1.76 5.59
N ARG A 31 7.69 -2.64 5.72
CA ARG A 31 8.74 -2.87 4.71
C ARG A 31 8.97 -4.36 4.43
N ASP A 32 7.99 -5.22 4.75
CA ASP A 32 8.03 -6.64 4.39
C ASP A 32 7.96 -6.80 2.86
N ILE A 33 8.46 -7.93 2.36
CA ILE A 33 8.62 -8.21 0.93
C ILE A 33 7.86 -9.49 0.57
N ILE A 34 7.20 -9.46 -0.59
CA ILE A 34 6.61 -10.65 -1.19
C ILE A 34 7.74 -11.59 -1.65
N SER A 35 7.66 -12.84 -1.23
CA SER A 35 8.63 -13.87 -1.61
C SER A 35 8.37 -14.37 -3.03
N ASN A 36 9.43 -14.70 -3.76
CA ASN A 36 9.31 -15.39 -5.02
C ASN A 36 8.61 -16.74 -4.84
N PRO A 37 7.87 -17.24 -5.84
CA PRO A 37 7.20 -18.55 -5.78
C PRO A 37 8.16 -19.72 -5.49
N SER A 38 9.43 -19.58 -5.90
CA SER A 38 10.50 -20.56 -5.69
C SER A 38 11.29 -20.37 -4.39
N SER A 39 10.95 -19.38 -3.57
CA SER A 39 11.66 -19.08 -2.33
C SER A 39 11.22 -20.00 -1.20
N ASP A 40 12.16 -20.38 -0.32
CA ASP A 40 11.87 -21.09 0.92
C ASP A 40 11.13 -20.20 1.96
N SER A 41 11.22 -18.89 1.82
CA SER A 41 10.47 -17.95 2.65
C SER A 41 8.98 -18.01 2.32
N LYS A 42 8.16 -18.34 3.34
CA LYS A 42 6.71 -18.49 3.21
C LYS A 42 5.90 -17.40 3.92
N GLN A 43 6.53 -16.34 4.40
CA GLN A 43 5.83 -15.32 5.18
C GLN A 43 4.78 -14.61 4.31
N PHE A 44 5.17 -14.11 3.14
CA PHE A 44 4.28 -13.47 2.16
C PHE A 44 4.57 -14.02 0.76
N PRO A 45 4.16 -15.28 0.45
CA PRO A 45 4.40 -15.84 -0.88
C PRO A 45 3.54 -15.13 -1.92
N ALA A 46 4.06 -14.96 -3.14
CA ALA A 46 3.26 -14.50 -4.26
C ALA A 46 2.13 -15.51 -4.52
N GLU A 47 0.88 -15.04 -4.49
CA GLU A 47 -0.32 -15.87 -4.62
C GLU A 47 -1.41 -15.03 -5.31
N LYS A 48 -2.00 -15.58 -6.40
CA LYS A 48 -3.07 -14.89 -7.16
C LYS A 48 -4.29 -14.64 -6.27
N GLY A 49 -4.81 -13.42 -6.30
CA GLY A 49 -6.03 -13.02 -5.59
C GLY A 49 -5.88 -12.86 -4.07
N ARG A 50 -4.68 -13.09 -3.50
CA ARG A 50 -4.43 -12.96 -2.07
C ARG A 50 -4.26 -11.51 -1.61
N TYR A 51 -3.62 -10.69 -2.43
CA TYR A 51 -3.22 -9.34 -2.07
C TYR A 51 -4.14 -8.29 -2.66
N ASN A 52 -4.14 -7.13 -1.99
CA ASN A 52 -4.87 -5.95 -2.40
C ASN A 52 -3.97 -4.73 -2.23
N ILE A 53 -3.94 -3.83 -3.20
CA ILE A 53 -3.27 -2.53 -3.06
C ILE A 53 -4.33 -1.48 -2.78
N VAL A 54 -4.28 -0.84 -1.63
CA VAL A 54 -5.13 0.31 -1.32
C VAL A 54 -4.51 1.55 -1.93
N VAL A 55 -5.25 2.25 -2.78
CA VAL A 55 -4.78 3.37 -3.59
C VAL A 55 -5.73 4.55 -3.54
N SER A 56 -5.24 5.74 -3.87
CA SER A 56 -6.05 6.89 -4.26
C SER A 56 -5.61 7.36 -5.64
N TYR A 57 -6.56 7.63 -6.53
CA TYR A 57 -6.27 8.23 -7.84
C TYR A 57 -5.70 9.65 -7.72
N ALA A 58 -5.90 10.33 -6.59
CA ALA A 58 -5.31 11.63 -6.30
C ALA A 58 -3.85 11.56 -5.80
N CYS A 59 -3.32 10.35 -5.53
CA CYS A 59 -1.97 10.19 -4.98
C CYS A 59 -0.96 9.76 -6.05
N PRO A 60 0.05 10.60 -6.40
CA PRO A 60 1.04 10.25 -7.42
C PRO A 60 1.91 9.04 -7.04
N TRP A 61 2.14 8.81 -5.74
CA TRP A 61 2.88 7.64 -5.27
C TRP A 61 2.09 6.34 -5.44
N ALA A 62 0.75 6.38 -5.30
CA ALA A 62 -0.12 5.26 -5.59
C ALA A 62 -0.27 5.03 -7.10
N HIS A 63 -0.28 6.11 -7.89
CA HIS A 63 -0.44 6.05 -9.35
C HIS A 63 0.64 5.18 -10.01
N ARG A 64 1.90 5.29 -9.60
CA ARG A 64 2.95 4.43 -10.19
C ARG A 64 2.74 2.94 -9.93
N THR A 65 2.12 2.56 -8.82
CA THR A 65 1.80 1.15 -8.56
C THR A 65 0.67 0.65 -9.46
N LEU A 66 -0.29 1.51 -9.78
CA LEU A 66 -1.35 1.22 -10.76
C LEU A 66 -0.79 1.05 -12.17
N LEU A 67 0.15 1.93 -12.58
CA LEU A 67 0.83 1.82 -13.86
C LEU A 67 1.58 0.49 -13.99
N TYR A 68 2.38 0.11 -12.99
CA TYR A 68 3.10 -1.17 -13.00
C TYR A 68 2.14 -2.36 -13.04
N ARG A 69 1.04 -2.31 -12.27
CA ARG A 69 0.02 -3.36 -12.28
C ARG A 69 -0.58 -3.55 -13.68
N ALA A 70 -0.91 -2.45 -14.37
CA ALA A 70 -1.48 -2.48 -15.72
C ALA A 70 -0.45 -2.91 -16.76
N LEU A 71 0.77 -2.34 -16.74
CA LEU A 71 1.82 -2.65 -17.73
C LEU A 71 2.35 -4.09 -17.64
N LEU A 72 2.11 -4.76 -16.53
CA LEU A 72 2.53 -6.15 -16.26
C LEU A 72 1.36 -7.14 -16.33
N ASP A 73 0.18 -6.70 -16.76
CA ASP A 73 -1.05 -7.50 -16.88
C ASP A 73 -1.42 -8.22 -15.55
N LEU A 74 -1.26 -7.52 -14.42
CA LEU A 74 -1.49 -8.07 -13.08
C LEU A 74 -2.91 -7.83 -12.53
N GLU A 75 -3.86 -7.37 -13.35
CA GLU A 75 -5.24 -7.07 -12.96
C GLU A 75 -5.95 -8.29 -12.36
N GLU A 76 -5.71 -9.45 -12.92
CA GLU A 76 -6.26 -10.72 -12.43
C GLU A 76 -5.45 -11.37 -11.30
N VAL A 77 -4.29 -10.80 -10.96
CA VAL A 77 -3.37 -11.35 -9.95
C VAL A 77 -3.53 -10.64 -8.61
N ILE A 78 -3.66 -9.31 -8.64
CA ILE A 78 -3.69 -8.48 -7.45
C ILE A 78 -4.82 -7.45 -7.54
N ASP A 79 -5.70 -7.46 -6.55
CA ASP A 79 -6.82 -6.53 -6.47
C ASP A 79 -6.37 -5.11 -6.10
N ILE A 80 -7.21 -4.13 -6.39
CA ILE A 80 -7.08 -2.76 -5.85
C ILE A 80 -8.32 -2.39 -5.05
N SER A 81 -8.11 -1.65 -3.97
CA SER A 81 -9.13 -0.87 -3.27
C SER A 81 -8.89 0.60 -3.52
N VAL A 82 -9.90 1.31 -3.96
CA VAL A 82 -9.79 2.73 -4.29
C VAL A 82 -10.48 3.54 -3.21
N VAL A 83 -9.73 4.43 -2.56
CA VAL A 83 -10.29 5.35 -1.56
C VAL A 83 -10.86 6.59 -2.21
N ASN A 84 -11.74 7.28 -1.50
CA ASN A 84 -12.27 8.58 -1.90
C ASN A 84 -11.11 9.55 -2.17
N PRO A 85 -11.07 10.23 -3.34
CA PRO A 85 -10.01 11.17 -3.69
C PRO A 85 -9.97 12.41 -2.78
N ILE A 86 -11.09 12.70 -2.10
CA ILE A 86 -11.17 13.80 -1.13
C ILE A 86 -10.78 13.25 0.24
N SER A 87 -9.64 13.72 0.74
CA SER A 87 -9.21 13.38 2.11
C SER A 87 -9.96 14.26 3.10
N TYR A 88 -10.88 13.66 3.84
CA TYR A 88 -11.59 14.30 4.94
C TYR A 88 -10.71 14.43 6.20
N PRO A 89 -11.18 15.09 7.27
CA PRO A 89 -10.40 15.29 8.51
C PRO A 89 -9.79 14.02 9.10
N LYS A 90 -10.43 12.87 8.89
CA LYS A 90 -9.93 11.56 9.35
C LYS A 90 -9.06 10.80 8.34
N GLY A 91 -8.54 11.48 7.31
CA GLY A 91 -7.64 10.91 6.31
C GLY A 91 -8.34 10.12 5.20
N TRP A 92 -7.58 9.22 4.58
CA TRP A 92 -8.08 8.38 3.50
C TRP A 92 -9.25 7.51 3.96
N ASN A 93 -10.33 7.47 3.15
CA ASN A 93 -11.59 6.82 3.53
C ASN A 93 -12.27 6.12 2.35
N PHE A 94 -13.23 5.25 2.65
CA PHE A 94 -14.06 4.52 1.69
C PHE A 94 -15.48 5.06 1.64
N GLN A 95 -15.72 6.31 2.05
CA GLN A 95 -17.05 6.92 1.91
C GLN A 95 -17.48 6.96 0.44
N PRO A 96 -18.77 6.84 0.16
CA PRO A 96 -19.30 6.76 -1.19
C PRO A 96 -18.83 7.92 -2.07
N TYR A 97 -18.21 7.56 -3.18
CA TYR A 97 -17.78 8.45 -4.26
C TYR A 97 -17.61 7.60 -5.52
N GLU A 98 -17.71 8.19 -6.69
CA GLU A 98 -17.53 7.47 -7.95
C GLU A 98 -16.17 6.77 -8.00
N GLY A 99 -16.17 5.47 -8.29
CA GLY A 99 -14.96 4.65 -8.38
C GLY A 99 -14.38 4.18 -7.05
N VAL A 100 -14.95 4.54 -5.90
CA VAL A 100 -14.54 4.01 -4.59
C VAL A 100 -14.88 2.53 -4.49
N SER A 101 -13.93 1.74 -4.02
CA SER A 101 -14.10 0.30 -3.78
C SER A 101 -13.28 -0.18 -2.59
N ASN A 102 -13.82 -1.09 -1.81
CA ASN A 102 -13.10 -1.73 -0.70
C ASN A 102 -13.08 -3.25 -0.90
N LEU A 103 -11.96 -3.77 -1.35
CA LEU A 103 -11.68 -5.20 -1.56
C LEU A 103 -10.66 -5.75 -0.54
N THR A 104 -10.45 -5.05 0.59
CA THR A 104 -9.55 -5.49 1.67
C THR A 104 -10.05 -6.74 2.40
N GLY A 105 -11.34 -7.06 2.26
CA GLY A 105 -12.00 -8.11 3.03
C GLY A 105 -12.31 -7.71 4.48
N LEU A 106 -12.23 -6.42 4.81
CA LEU A 106 -12.63 -5.83 6.08
C LEU A 106 -13.73 -4.79 5.85
N LYS A 107 -14.68 -4.71 6.80
CA LYS A 107 -15.68 -3.64 6.84
C LYS A 107 -15.08 -2.45 7.58
N ILE A 108 -14.36 -1.61 6.86
CA ILE A 108 -13.71 -0.41 7.38
C ILE A 108 -14.20 0.82 6.62
N GLU A 109 -14.23 1.95 7.30
CA GLU A 109 -14.58 3.24 6.72
C GLU A 109 -13.33 4.04 6.36
N TYR A 110 -12.25 3.89 7.14
CA TYR A 110 -11.00 4.63 6.97
C TYR A 110 -9.81 3.70 6.80
N VAL A 111 -8.83 4.11 6.00
CA VAL A 111 -7.60 3.31 5.79
C VAL A 111 -6.80 3.13 7.09
N HIS A 112 -6.88 4.10 8.02
CA HIS A 112 -6.17 3.98 9.29
C HIS A 112 -6.65 2.78 10.13
N GLU A 113 -7.84 2.26 9.88
CA GLU A 113 -8.35 1.06 10.53
C GLU A 113 -7.60 -0.22 10.13
N LEU A 114 -6.95 -0.24 8.94
CA LEU A 114 -6.02 -1.32 8.58
C LEU A 114 -4.81 -1.34 9.51
N TYR A 115 -4.31 -0.15 9.86
CA TYR A 115 -3.14 -0.01 10.73
C TYR A 115 -3.46 -0.40 12.18
N THR A 116 -4.60 0.05 12.68
CA THR A 116 -5.04 -0.29 14.05
C THR A 116 -5.53 -1.73 14.19
N ALA A 117 -5.94 -2.38 13.09
CA ALA A 117 -6.23 -3.82 13.08
C ALA A 117 -4.98 -4.68 13.30
N ILE A 118 -3.80 -4.17 12.96
CA ILE A 118 -2.52 -4.86 13.15
C ILE A 118 -1.92 -4.52 14.52
N ASP A 119 -1.92 -3.23 14.83
CA ASP A 119 -1.40 -2.68 16.11
C ASP A 119 -2.40 -1.65 16.65
N PRO A 120 -3.20 -2.00 17.67
CA PRO A 120 -4.17 -1.08 18.28
C PRO A 120 -3.54 0.19 18.88
N HIS A 121 -2.23 0.19 19.10
CA HIS A 121 -1.46 1.33 19.65
C HIS A 121 -0.59 2.02 18.60
N PHE A 122 -0.77 1.70 17.33
CA PHE A 122 0.04 2.26 16.24
C PHE A 122 0.09 3.79 16.30
N SER A 123 1.29 4.33 16.16
CA SER A 123 1.52 5.78 16.02
C SER A 123 2.30 6.05 14.74
N GLY A 124 1.74 6.87 13.86
CA GLY A 124 2.38 7.18 12.59
C GLY A 124 1.42 7.65 11.51
N LYS A 125 1.97 7.98 10.35
CA LYS A 125 1.19 8.38 9.18
C LYS A 125 0.54 7.17 8.52
N VAL A 126 -0.68 7.40 8.03
CA VAL A 126 -1.44 6.45 7.22
C VAL A 126 -1.35 6.90 5.77
N THR A 127 -0.76 6.07 4.93
CA THR A 127 -0.40 6.42 3.55
C THR A 127 -1.03 5.48 2.53
N VAL A 128 -1.11 5.95 1.29
CA VAL A 128 -1.36 5.13 0.10
C VAL A 128 -0.21 5.34 -0.88
N PRO A 129 0.24 4.30 -1.62
CA PRO A 129 -0.33 2.95 -1.65
C PRO A 129 -0.02 2.17 -0.36
N THR A 130 -0.87 1.19 -0.06
CA THR A 130 -0.65 0.20 1.01
C THR A 130 -0.91 -1.18 0.44
N LEU A 131 0.11 -2.06 0.44
CA LEU A 131 -0.01 -3.47 0.05
C LEU A 131 -0.51 -4.27 1.24
N TRP A 132 -1.70 -4.84 1.09
CA TRP A 132 -2.45 -5.56 2.12
C TRP A 132 -2.57 -7.05 1.78
N ASP A 133 -2.28 -7.92 2.73
CA ASP A 133 -2.53 -9.36 2.65
C ASP A 133 -3.92 -9.69 3.23
N LYS A 134 -4.86 -10.02 2.37
CA LYS A 134 -6.24 -10.37 2.74
C LYS A 134 -6.31 -11.64 3.59
N LYS A 135 -5.34 -12.56 3.43
CA LYS A 135 -5.31 -13.86 4.09
C LYS A 135 -4.84 -13.75 5.53
N THR A 136 -3.75 -13.03 5.77
CA THR A 136 -3.19 -12.87 7.11
C THR A 136 -3.66 -11.63 7.84
N LYS A 137 -4.42 -10.75 7.16
CA LYS A 137 -4.90 -9.45 7.67
C LYS A 137 -3.74 -8.57 8.14
N ARG A 138 -2.73 -8.40 7.30
CA ARG A 138 -1.53 -7.62 7.59
C ARG A 138 -1.20 -6.65 6.45
N ILE A 139 -0.67 -5.50 6.81
CA ILE A 139 0.04 -4.65 5.85
C ILE A 139 1.40 -5.28 5.59
N VAL A 140 1.70 -5.56 4.32
CA VAL A 140 2.99 -6.07 3.89
C VAL A 140 3.96 -4.90 3.72
N ASN A 141 3.54 -3.88 2.96
CA ASN A 141 4.41 -2.78 2.58
C ASN A 141 3.61 -1.52 2.27
N ASN A 142 4.13 -0.34 2.62
CA ASN A 142 3.54 0.93 2.24
C ASN A 142 4.56 1.91 1.61
N GLU A 143 5.66 1.37 1.06
CA GLU A 143 6.63 2.12 0.27
C GLU A 143 6.44 1.80 -1.22
N SER A 144 5.96 2.76 -1.98
CA SER A 144 5.58 2.56 -3.39
C SER A 144 6.74 2.11 -4.28
N SER A 145 7.97 2.54 -3.99
CA SER A 145 9.17 2.11 -4.73
C SER A 145 9.49 0.63 -4.54
N GLU A 146 9.14 0.04 -3.41
CA GLU A 146 9.30 -1.39 -3.15
C GLU A 146 8.12 -2.18 -3.70
N ILE A 147 6.90 -1.62 -3.60
CA ILE A 147 5.71 -2.28 -4.17
C ILE A 147 5.90 -2.49 -5.68
N ILE A 148 6.37 -1.49 -6.44
CA ILE A 148 6.59 -1.68 -7.89
C ILE A 148 7.63 -2.76 -8.19
N ARG A 149 8.66 -2.93 -7.36
CA ARG A 149 9.65 -4.01 -7.51
C ARG A 149 9.04 -5.37 -7.22
N MET A 150 8.11 -5.47 -6.26
CA MET A 150 7.37 -6.72 -6.00
C MET A 150 6.43 -7.05 -7.15
N LEU A 151 5.80 -6.06 -7.79
CA LEU A 151 4.97 -6.24 -8.97
C LEU A 151 5.79 -6.77 -10.15
N ASP A 152 6.93 -6.16 -10.45
CA ASP A 152 7.83 -6.56 -11.56
C ASP A 152 8.70 -7.80 -11.23
N GLY A 153 8.68 -8.26 -10.01
CA GLY A 153 9.41 -9.44 -9.53
C GLY A 153 8.48 -10.62 -9.26
N PRO A 154 8.17 -10.89 -7.97
CA PRO A 154 7.42 -12.07 -7.57
C PRO A 154 6.04 -12.23 -8.22
N PHE A 155 5.30 -11.13 -8.40
CA PHE A 155 3.97 -11.22 -9.01
C PHE A 155 4.01 -11.47 -10.53
N SER A 156 4.94 -10.85 -11.26
CA SER A 156 5.12 -11.11 -12.68
C SER A 156 5.51 -12.57 -12.96
N GLN A 157 6.26 -13.20 -12.05
CA GLN A 157 6.62 -14.61 -12.19
C GLN A 157 5.41 -15.57 -12.11
N LEU A 158 4.31 -15.18 -11.44
CA LEU A 158 3.07 -15.97 -11.44
C LEU A 158 2.46 -16.08 -12.84
N LEU A 159 2.74 -15.12 -13.72
CA LEU A 159 2.30 -15.12 -15.12
C LEU A 159 3.35 -15.71 -16.09
N GLY A 160 4.46 -16.25 -15.55
CA GLY A 160 5.56 -16.78 -16.35
C GLY A 160 6.48 -15.70 -16.94
N ASN A 161 6.32 -14.44 -16.55
CA ASN A 161 7.17 -13.35 -17.01
C ASN A 161 8.56 -13.38 -16.36
N SER A 162 9.56 -12.90 -17.08
CA SER A 162 10.90 -12.70 -16.47
C SER A 162 10.82 -11.62 -15.40
N PRO A 163 11.40 -11.84 -14.20
CA PRO A 163 11.42 -10.83 -13.15
C PRO A 163 12.21 -9.59 -13.59
N ASN A 164 11.80 -8.43 -13.08
CA ASN A 164 12.43 -7.13 -13.35
C ASN A 164 12.48 -6.76 -14.84
N SER A 165 11.47 -7.18 -15.61
CA SER A 165 11.41 -6.91 -17.05
C SER A 165 11.34 -5.41 -17.36
N MET A 166 10.66 -4.64 -16.49
CA MET A 166 10.50 -3.20 -16.61
C MET A 166 11.65 -2.42 -15.94
N LEU A 167 12.24 -2.97 -14.87
CA LEU A 167 13.25 -2.29 -14.06
C LEU A 167 14.68 -2.51 -14.57
N LYS A 168 14.92 -3.45 -15.47
CA LYS A 168 16.26 -3.75 -16.04
C LYS A 168 16.96 -2.53 -16.65
N ASN A 169 16.21 -1.57 -17.14
CA ASN A 169 16.74 -0.37 -17.79
C ASN A 169 17.07 0.77 -16.82
N TYR A 170 16.83 0.61 -15.52
CA TYR A 170 17.06 1.64 -14.50
C TYR A 170 18.21 1.33 -13.54
N SER A 171 18.96 0.26 -13.80
CA SER A 171 20.09 -0.18 -12.98
C SER A 171 21.46 0.28 -13.53
N GLN A 172 21.50 1.40 -14.26
CA GLN A 172 22.73 2.07 -14.66
C GLN A 172 22.93 3.36 -13.89
#